data_ea74913977fe0d4fd5fd59bf76c63e37
#
_entry.id   ea74913977fe0d4fd5fd59bf76c63e37
#
_cell.length_a   1.000
_cell.length_b   1.000
_cell.length_c   1.000
_cell.angle_alpha   90.00
_cell.angle_beta   90.00
_cell.angle_gamma   90.00
#
_symmetry.space_group_name_H-M   'P 1'
#
loop_
_entity.id
_entity.type
_entity.pdbx_description
1 polymer ?
#
loop_
_entity_poly.entity_id
_entity_poly.type
_entity_poly.pdbx_seq_one_letter_code
_entity_poly.pdbx_strand_id
1 'polypeptide(L)'
;MRKLNFTKALKNALPYVLTLILVGIMTFVAEILGEGEIIFPEITALAIGYMVTQKQGWKVNDSRMIALIAICAVAGVLTVRYIKVGLYLEILIAFVFAQILFMLSGTTFAPMISAIVLPVMMQTESFIYPIAAFLLTIAVVLFRRFLLKVKIRDKEDFQSINLHAKSDVIDTALRTICVAVVGFFAIWSGFKFAIAPPLLVAFTEFSRPKNKARNKPVKTVLLITVCALVGAVSRYVLNMTLGLPLTVAALTATAIMLVIVYCTKMYIPPAGALTILSMIIPSESVLLYPLQILVGIAVIMLISRLLFMKQ
;
A
#
# COMPACT_ATOMS: atom_id res chain seq x y z
N MET A 1 -27.32 22.89 19.52
CA MET A 1 -27.12 22.23 18.22
C MET A 1 -25.76 22.51 17.56
N ARG A 2 -25.29 23.76 17.49
CA ARG A 2 -23.98 24.09 16.82
C ARG A 2 -22.74 23.39 17.44
N LYS A 3 -22.62 23.34 18.78
CA LYS A 3 -21.51 22.66 19.49
C LYS A 3 -21.49 21.15 19.25
N LEU A 4 -22.65 20.50 19.16
CA LEU A 4 -22.75 19.05 18.94
C LEU A 4 -22.29 18.65 17.53
N ASN A 5 -22.62 19.49 16.53
CA ASN A 5 -22.20 19.28 15.14
C ASN A 5 -20.70 19.49 14.95
N PHE A 6 -20.10 20.47 15.62
CA PHE A 6 -18.66 20.74 15.57
C PHE A 6 -17.84 19.57 16.16
N THR A 7 -18.27 19.07 17.32
CA THR A 7 -17.62 17.91 17.96
C THR A 7 -17.71 16.65 17.09
N LYS A 8 -18.83 16.44 16.39
CA LYS A 8 -19.01 15.31 15.46
C LYS A 8 -18.14 15.46 14.20
N ALA A 9 -18.06 16.67 13.65
CA ALA A 9 -17.20 16.96 12.50
C ALA A 9 -15.71 16.75 12.85
N LEU A 10 -15.26 17.25 14.00
CA LEU A 10 -13.89 17.09 14.48
C LEU A 10 -13.54 15.61 14.71
N LYS A 11 -14.45 14.83 15.30
CA LYS A 11 -14.28 13.38 15.49
C LYS A 11 -14.13 12.64 14.16
N ASN A 12 -14.88 13.02 13.12
CA ASN A 12 -14.79 12.42 11.80
C ASN A 12 -13.49 12.80 11.06
N ALA A 13 -12.95 14.02 11.29
CA ALA A 13 -11.72 14.49 10.66
C ALA A 13 -10.45 13.90 11.30
N LEU A 14 -10.49 13.52 12.58
CA LEU A 14 -9.31 13.10 13.34
C LEU A 14 -8.50 11.97 12.68
N PRO A 15 -9.07 10.87 12.13
CA PRO A 15 -8.30 9.83 11.45
C PRO A 15 -7.54 10.36 10.23
N TYR A 16 -8.10 11.33 9.51
CA TYR A 16 -7.47 11.97 8.35
C TYR A 16 -6.30 12.84 8.79
N VAL A 17 -6.47 13.62 9.84
CA VAL A 17 -5.40 14.46 10.44
C VAL A 17 -4.25 13.57 10.94
N LEU A 18 -4.55 12.48 11.65
CA LEU A 18 -3.54 11.54 12.11
C LEU A 18 -2.77 10.89 10.94
N THR A 19 -3.44 10.65 9.81
CA THR A 19 -2.78 10.15 8.60
C THR A 19 -1.80 11.18 8.04
N LEU A 20 -2.19 12.47 7.99
CA LEU A 20 -1.29 13.55 7.56
C LEU A 20 -0.10 13.71 8.50
N ILE A 21 -0.31 13.61 9.81
CA ILE A 21 0.76 13.66 10.82
C ILE A 21 1.77 12.52 10.59
N LEU A 22 1.29 11.28 10.36
CA LEU A 22 2.15 10.13 10.09
C LEU A 22 3.01 10.34 8.85
N VAL A 23 2.40 10.77 7.74
CA VAL A 23 3.12 11.03 6.49
C VAL A 23 4.10 12.19 6.68
N GLY A 24 3.68 13.26 7.35
CA GLY A 24 4.54 14.42 7.61
C GLY A 24 5.77 14.05 8.44
N ILE A 25 5.59 13.31 9.54
CA ILE A 25 6.72 12.86 10.37
C ILE A 25 7.65 11.96 9.55
N MET A 26 7.10 10.98 8.84
CA MET A 26 7.89 10.04 8.02
C MET A 26 8.76 10.77 6.98
N THR A 27 8.15 11.66 6.19
CA THR A 27 8.87 12.35 5.11
C THR A 27 9.81 13.43 5.65
N PHE A 28 9.45 14.12 6.72
CA PHE A 28 10.31 15.10 7.37
C PHE A 28 11.57 14.47 7.98
N VAL A 29 11.43 13.32 8.65
CA VAL A 29 12.58 12.58 9.18
C VAL A 29 13.46 12.06 8.04
N ALA A 30 12.87 11.56 6.95
CA ALA A 30 13.60 11.14 5.77
C ALA A 30 14.43 12.28 5.14
N GLU A 31 13.83 13.49 5.05
CA GLU A 31 14.54 14.67 4.54
C GLU A 31 15.70 15.12 5.43
N ILE A 32 15.47 15.24 6.75
CA ILE A 32 16.51 15.69 7.69
C ILE A 32 17.69 14.73 7.72
N LEU A 33 17.43 13.42 7.67
CA LEU A 33 18.48 12.41 7.72
C LEU A 33 19.10 12.12 6.35
N GLY A 34 18.49 12.64 5.25
CA GLY A 34 18.93 12.34 3.90
C GLY A 34 18.66 10.88 3.47
N GLU A 35 17.73 10.20 4.15
CA GLU A 35 17.51 8.75 4.03
C GLU A 35 16.14 8.45 3.42
N GLY A 36 16.08 8.34 2.09
CA GLY A 36 14.83 8.03 1.38
C GLY A 36 14.19 6.68 1.76
N GLU A 37 14.98 5.74 2.29
CA GLU A 37 14.54 4.42 2.74
C GLU A 37 13.64 4.44 3.99
N ILE A 38 13.58 5.59 4.69
CA ILE A 38 12.62 5.81 5.79
C ILE A 38 11.20 5.94 5.24
N ILE A 39 11.04 6.36 3.98
CA ILE A 39 9.72 6.52 3.38
C ILE A 39 9.14 5.13 3.07
N PHE A 40 8.15 4.77 3.85
CA PHE A 40 7.37 3.54 3.72
C PHE A 40 5.96 3.86 3.16
N PRO A 41 5.74 3.80 1.84
CA PRO A 41 4.48 4.22 1.21
C PRO A 41 3.24 3.52 1.77
N GLU A 42 3.39 2.28 2.23
CA GLU A 42 2.31 1.48 2.80
C GLU A 42 1.71 2.10 4.06
N ILE A 43 2.39 3.06 4.70
CA ILE A 43 1.85 3.76 5.87
C ILE A 43 0.49 4.41 5.57
N THR A 44 0.32 4.97 4.37
CA THR A 44 -0.95 5.57 3.94
C THR A 44 -2.01 4.52 3.66
N ALA A 45 -1.64 3.37 3.10
CA ALA A 45 -2.54 2.24 2.95
C ALA A 45 -2.99 1.70 4.31
N LEU A 46 -2.05 1.53 5.26
CA LEU A 46 -2.35 1.12 6.62
C LEU A 46 -3.25 2.13 7.32
N ALA A 47 -2.97 3.43 7.18
CA ALA A 47 -3.81 4.47 7.74
C ALA A 47 -5.24 4.42 7.17
N ILE A 48 -5.41 4.30 5.86
CA ILE A 48 -6.72 4.19 5.22
C ILE A 48 -7.45 2.93 5.72
N GLY A 49 -6.84 1.76 5.63
CA GLY A 49 -7.48 0.48 5.91
C GLY A 49 -7.69 0.21 7.41
N TYR A 50 -6.91 0.84 8.30
CA TYR A 50 -6.92 0.55 9.72
C TYR A 50 -7.45 1.71 10.59
N MET A 51 -7.31 2.97 10.15
CA MET A 51 -7.74 4.15 10.90
C MET A 51 -8.89 4.92 10.24
N VAL A 52 -8.82 5.17 8.92
CA VAL A 52 -9.79 6.03 8.21
C VAL A 52 -11.09 5.29 7.95
N THR A 53 -11.07 4.03 7.54
CA THR A 53 -12.27 3.19 7.37
C THR A 53 -13.04 3.02 8.68
N GLN A 54 -14.38 2.94 8.60
CA GLN A 54 -15.20 2.67 9.79
C GLN A 54 -14.95 1.24 10.31
N LYS A 55 -14.96 0.25 9.42
CA LYS A 55 -14.57 -1.14 9.69
C LYS A 55 -13.16 -1.39 9.16
N GLN A 56 -12.42 -2.23 9.84
CA GLN A 56 -11.07 -2.60 9.37
C GLN A 56 -11.12 -3.18 7.96
N GLY A 57 -10.18 -2.76 7.11
CA GLY A 57 -10.04 -3.27 5.76
C GLY A 57 -9.60 -4.74 5.72
N TRP A 58 -8.91 -5.19 6.77
CA TRP A 58 -8.35 -6.54 6.87
C TRP A 58 -8.69 -7.18 8.21
N LYS A 59 -8.87 -8.51 8.17
CA LYS A 59 -8.95 -9.32 9.38
C LYS A 59 -7.52 -9.59 9.88
N VAL A 60 -7.04 -8.78 10.79
CA VAL A 60 -5.71 -8.83 11.38
C VAL A 60 -5.76 -8.17 12.76
N ASN A 61 -4.97 -8.67 13.71
CA ASN A 61 -4.74 -8.01 14.99
C ASN A 61 -3.42 -7.23 14.98
N ASP A 62 -3.25 -6.33 15.95
CA ASP A 62 -2.09 -5.46 16.07
C ASP A 62 -0.75 -6.22 16.00
N SER A 63 -0.61 -7.29 16.79
CA SER A 63 0.64 -8.04 16.88
C SER A 63 1.01 -8.74 15.57
N ARG A 64 0.02 -9.36 14.89
CA ARG A 64 0.25 -10.01 13.59
C ARG A 64 0.56 -8.99 12.51
N MET A 65 -0.09 -7.82 12.52
CA MET A 65 0.20 -6.75 11.56
C MET A 65 1.66 -6.28 11.67
N ILE A 66 2.12 -5.99 12.89
CA ILE A 66 3.50 -5.57 13.16
C ILE A 66 4.50 -6.67 12.76
N ALA A 67 4.24 -7.92 13.18
CA ALA A 67 5.13 -9.04 12.88
C ALA A 67 5.22 -9.32 11.36
N LEU A 68 4.10 -9.32 10.65
CA LEU A 68 4.07 -9.59 9.21
C LEU A 68 4.81 -8.51 8.41
N ILE A 69 4.64 -7.23 8.75
CA ILE A 69 5.39 -6.14 8.12
C ILE A 69 6.88 -6.27 8.40
N ALA A 70 7.27 -6.53 9.67
CA ALA A 70 8.67 -6.66 10.04
C ALA A 70 9.35 -7.84 9.33
N ILE A 71 8.73 -9.02 9.35
CA ILE A 71 9.25 -10.23 8.68
C ILE A 71 9.41 -9.97 7.17
N CYS A 72 8.38 -9.41 6.52
CA CYS A 72 8.39 -9.14 5.10
C CYS A 72 9.43 -8.07 4.72
N ALA A 73 9.54 -6.99 5.48
CA ALA A 73 10.50 -5.93 5.21
C ALA A 73 11.96 -6.44 5.34
N VAL A 74 12.24 -7.23 6.38
CA VAL A 74 13.56 -7.88 6.55
C VAL A 74 13.82 -8.87 5.41
N ALA A 75 12.87 -9.74 5.09
CA ALA A 75 13.03 -10.72 4.01
C ALA A 75 13.27 -10.04 2.65
N GLY A 76 12.65 -8.89 2.37
CA GLY A 76 12.86 -8.12 1.16
C GLY A 76 14.29 -7.59 1.06
N VAL A 77 14.84 -7.00 2.12
CA VAL A 77 16.24 -6.53 2.16
C VAL A 77 17.22 -7.70 2.04
N LEU A 78 16.94 -8.83 2.71
CA LEU A 78 17.77 -10.03 2.58
C LEU A 78 17.75 -10.60 1.15
N THR A 79 16.60 -10.53 0.46
CA THR A 79 16.51 -10.91 -0.96
C THR A 79 17.46 -10.08 -1.81
N VAL A 80 17.45 -8.75 -1.66
CA VAL A 80 18.34 -7.85 -2.41
C VAL A 80 19.82 -8.12 -2.10
N ARG A 81 20.15 -8.36 -0.84
CA ARG A 81 21.55 -8.58 -0.42
C ARG A 81 22.14 -9.90 -0.91
N TYR A 82 21.36 -10.97 -0.85
CA TYR A 82 21.88 -12.33 -1.00
C TYR A 82 21.39 -13.05 -2.26
N ILE A 83 20.27 -12.63 -2.87
CA ILE A 83 19.71 -13.28 -4.05
C ILE A 83 19.95 -12.40 -5.28
N LYS A 84 21.14 -12.51 -5.90
CA LYS A 84 21.55 -11.68 -7.04
C LYS A 84 21.21 -12.38 -8.37
N VAL A 85 19.91 -12.59 -8.65
CA VAL A 85 19.41 -13.30 -9.85
C VAL A 85 18.73 -12.38 -10.88
N GLY A 86 18.74 -11.08 -10.61
CA GLY A 86 18.11 -10.04 -11.44
C GLY A 86 16.70 -9.68 -10.99
N LEU A 87 16.36 -8.40 -11.20
CA LEU A 87 15.17 -7.74 -10.64
C LEU A 87 13.88 -8.54 -10.84
N TYR A 88 13.67 -9.12 -12.02
CA TYR A 88 12.45 -9.90 -12.30
C TYR A 88 12.32 -11.12 -11.39
N LEU A 89 13.37 -11.94 -11.29
CA LEU A 89 13.33 -13.15 -10.48
C LEU A 89 13.33 -12.81 -8.99
N GLU A 90 14.02 -11.77 -8.57
CA GLU A 90 14.01 -11.29 -7.18
C GLU A 90 12.59 -10.86 -6.74
N ILE A 91 11.87 -10.10 -7.58
CA ILE A 91 10.47 -9.72 -7.33
C ILE A 91 9.58 -10.96 -7.27
N LEU A 92 9.77 -11.92 -8.17
CA LEU A 92 8.97 -13.14 -8.19
C LEU A 92 9.21 -14.00 -6.94
N ILE A 93 10.45 -14.16 -6.51
CA ILE A 93 10.82 -14.88 -5.27
C ILE A 93 10.20 -14.19 -4.06
N ALA A 94 10.33 -12.87 -3.96
CA ALA A 94 9.73 -12.08 -2.89
C ALA A 94 8.21 -12.22 -2.87
N PHE A 95 7.56 -12.19 -4.03
CA PHE A 95 6.11 -12.35 -4.14
C PHE A 95 5.66 -13.75 -3.74
N VAL A 96 6.35 -14.81 -4.18
CA VAL A 96 6.05 -16.20 -3.79
C VAL A 96 6.18 -16.37 -2.27
N PHE A 97 7.27 -15.88 -1.69
CA PHE A 97 7.45 -15.91 -0.24
C PHE A 97 6.31 -15.20 0.49
N ALA A 98 5.93 -14.00 0.02
CA ALA A 98 4.83 -13.25 0.59
C ALA A 98 3.49 -13.99 0.50
N GLN A 99 3.20 -14.66 -0.64
CA GLN A 99 1.98 -15.44 -0.81
C GLN A 99 1.93 -16.66 0.13
N ILE A 100 3.04 -17.36 0.30
CA ILE A 100 3.14 -18.47 1.26
C ILE A 100 2.90 -17.95 2.69
N LEU A 101 3.58 -16.90 3.09
CA LEU A 101 3.41 -16.31 4.41
C LEU A 101 1.99 -15.76 4.62
N PHE A 102 1.38 -15.18 3.58
CA PHE A 102 -0.02 -14.73 3.61
C PHE A 102 -0.98 -15.88 3.90
N MET A 103 -0.82 -17.03 3.25
CA MET A 103 -1.63 -18.23 3.51
C MET A 103 -1.44 -18.73 4.93
N LEU A 104 -0.21 -18.77 5.43
CA LEU A 104 0.13 -19.25 6.77
C LEU A 104 -0.28 -18.27 7.89
N SER A 105 -0.41 -16.98 7.57
CA SER A 105 -0.66 -15.92 8.55
C SER A 105 -2.01 -16.02 9.28
N GLY A 106 -2.98 -16.70 8.69
CA GLY A 106 -4.36 -16.74 9.18
C GLY A 106 -5.04 -15.35 9.14
N THR A 107 -4.61 -14.44 8.25
CA THR A 107 -5.11 -13.08 8.13
C THR A 107 -5.56 -12.77 6.70
N THR A 108 -6.18 -11.60 6.49
CA THR A 108 -6.41 -11.05 5.15
C THR A 108 -5.51 -9.85 4.86
N PHE A 109 -4.39 -9.74 5.55
CA PHE A 109 -3.53 -8.57 5.56
C PHE A 109 -2.57 -8.56 4.37
N ALA A 110 -3.08 -8.16 3.21
CA ALA A 110 -2.31 -8.10 1.96
C ALA A 110 -1.16 -7.06 1.93
N PRO A 111 -1.15 -5.94 2.70
CA PRO A 111 -0.06 -4.98 2.67
C PRO A 111 1.33 -5.54 2.99
N MET A 112 1.42 -6.69 3.67
CA MET A 112 2.68 -7.40 3.89
C MET A 112 3.41 -7.74 2.58
N ILE A 113 2.68 -7.94 1.47
CA ILE A 113 3.25 -8.23 0.15
C ILE A 113 4.07 -7.05 -0.35
N SER A 114 3.54 -5.83 -0.16
CA SER A 114 4.27 -4.63 -0.55
C SER A 114 5.51 -4.42 0.33
N ALA A 115 5.44 -4.74 1.62
CA ALA A 115 6.57 -4.60 2.53
C ALA A 115 7.79 -5.43 2.13
N ILE A 116 7.60 -6.59 1.48
CA ILE A 116 8.72 -7.39 0.96
C ILE A 116 9.13 -6.98 -0.47
N VAL A 117 8.14 -6.68 -1.34
CA VAL A 117 8.42 -6.40 -2.76
C VAL A 117 9.01 -5.00 -2.96
N LEU A 118 8.68 -4.03 -2.10
CA LEU A 118 9.17 -2.65 -2.24
C LEU A 118 10.70 -2.55 -2.17
N PRO A 119 11.38 -3.05 -1.12
CA PRO A 119 12.84 -2.99 -1.07
C PRO A 119 13.48 -3.74 -2.24
N VAL A 120 12.88 -4.82 -2.72
CA VAL A 120 13.37 -5.55 -3.90
C VAL A 120 13.23 -4.70 -5.17
N MET A 121 12.07 -4.06 -5.39
CA MET A 121 11.86 -3.20 -6.57
C MET A 121 12.77 -1.96 -6.56
N MET A 122 13.06 -1.42 -5.39
CA MET A 122 13.92 -0.25 -5.20
C MET A 122 15.39 -0.62 -5.04
N GLN A 123 15.73 -1.92 -4.98
CA GLN A 123 17.10 -2.45 -4.77
C GLN A 123 17.72 -1.93 -3.47
N THR A 124 16.92 -1.87 -2.41
CA THR A 124 17.32 -1.37 -1.09
C THR A 124 18.07 -2.46 -0.32
N GLU A 125 19.33 -2.19 0.04
CA GLU A 125 20.18 -3.09 0.85
C GLU A 125 20.24 -2.69 2.33
N SER A 126 19.74 -1.51 2.68
CA SER A 126 19.83 -0.95 4.03
C SER A 126 18.77 -1.50 4.98
N PHE A 127 19.16 -1.75 6.24
CA PHE A 127 18.24 -2.10 7.31
C PHE A 127 17.45 -0.90 7.87
N ILE A 128 17.69 0.31 7.38
CA ILE A 128 16.88 1.49 7.72
C ILE A 128 15.43 1.26 7.30
N TYR A 129 15.21 0.66 6.11
CA TYR A 129 13.88 0.36 5.61
C TYR A 129 13.04 -0.54 6.55
N PRO A 130 13.49 -1.75 6.96
CA PRO A 130 12.71 -2.57 7.87
C PRO A 130 12.52 -1.94 9.25
N ILE A 131 13.50 -1.18 9.76
CA ILE A 131 13.35 -0.44 11.03
C ILE A 131 12.26 0.63 10.88
N ALA A 132 12.28 1.42 9.81
CA ALA A 132 11.27 2.45 9.54
C ALA A 132 9.87 1.82 9.36
N ALA A 133 9.75 0.77 8.56
CA ALA A 133 8.49 0.07 8.35
C ALA A 133 7.90 -0.48 9.66
N PHE A 134 8.75 -1.06 10.53
CA PHE A 134 8.36 -1.54 11.85
C PHE A 134 7.86 -0.41 12.75
N LEU A 135 8.65 0.67 12.90
CA LEU A 135 8.30 1.80 13.78
C LEU A 135 7.04 2.53 13.29
N LEU A 136 6.92 2.76 11.99
CA LEU A 136 5.74 3.38 11.39
C LEU A 136 4.48 2.52 11.56
N THR A 137 4.61 1.20 11.44
CA THR A 137 3.49 0.28 11.70
C THR A 137 3.04 0.35 13.15
N ILE A 138 3.98 0.41 14.11
CA ILE A 138 3.66 0.63 15.53
C ILE A 138 2.92 1.96 15.71
N ALA A 139 3.36 3.03 15.04
CA ALA A 139 2.69 4.34 15.13
C ALA A 139 1.23 4.27 14.63
N VAL A 140 0.95 3.55 13.52
CA VAL A 140 -0.43 3.31 13.06
C VAL A 140 -1.24 2.57 14.12
N VAL A 141 -0.68 1.52 14.72
CA VAL A 141 -1.35 0.76 15.79
C VAL A 141 -1.65 1.64 16.99
N LEU A 142 -0.69 2.46 17.44
CA LEU A 142 -0.88 3.37 18.56
C LEU A 142 -1.97 4.42 18.26
N PHE A 143 -1.99 4.98 17.06
CA PHE A 143 -3.03 5.92 16.65
C PHE A 143 -4.40 5.23 16.55
N ARG A 144 -4.46 3.99 16.05
CA ARG A 144 -5.71 3.21 16.07
C ARG A 144 -6.19 2.98 17.49
N ARG A 145 -5.30 2.58 18.42
CA ARG A 145 -5.65 2.39 19.85
C ARG A 145 -6.14 3.68 20.48
N PHE A 146 -5.53 4.81 20.14
CA PHE A 146 -6.01 6.13 20.57
C PHE A 146 -7.44 6.40 20.06
N LEU A 147 -7.72 6.14 18.76
CA LEU A 147 -9.06 6.31 18.18
C LEU A 147 -10.10 5.40 18.84
N LEU A 148 -9.73 4.19 19.26
CA LEU A 148 -10.58 3.28 20.03
C LEU A 148 -10.86 3.85 21.43
N LYS A 149 -9.82 4.34 22.13
CA LYS A 149 -9.95 4.93 23.48
C LYS A 149 -10.87 6.16 23.51
N VAL A 150 -10.80 6.99 22.46
CA VAL A 150 -11.69 8.17 22.34
C VAL A 150 -13.04 7.85 21.67
N LYS A 151 -13.35 6.56 21.46
CA LYS A 151 -14.63 6.06 20.90
C LYS A 151 -14.98 6.67 19.53
N ILE A 152 -13.98 6.86 18.67
CA ILE A 152 -14.14 7.28 17.27
C ILE A 152 -14.20 6.08 16.35
N ARG A 153 -13.60 4.99 16.76
CA ARG A 153 -13.65 3.68 16.10
C ARG A 153 -14.10 2.61 17.09
N ASP A 154 -14.70 1.56 16.57
CA ASP A 154 -15.11 0.41 17.35
C ASP A 154 -14.02 -0.67 17.31
N LYS A 155 -13.93 -1.43 18.41
CA LYS A 155 -13.07 -2.59 18.47
C LYS A 155 -13.71 -3.72 17.67
N GLU A 156 -12.93 -4.34 16.80
CA GLU A 156 -13.32 -5.54 16.08
C GLU A 156 -12.56 -6.74 16.65
N ASP A 157 -13.28 -7.82 16.94
CA ASP A 157 -12.65 -9.05 17.41
C ASP A 157 -12.01 -9.78 16.24
N PHE A 158 -10.72 -10.09 16.39
CA PHE A 158 -9.97 -10.82 15.39
C PHE A 158 -10.26 -12.31 15.50
N GLN A 159 -10.71 -12.89 14.39
CA GLN A 159 -10.80 -14.33 14.21
C GLN A 159 -9.85 -14.74 13.09
N SER A 160 -8.96 -15.70 13.40
CA SER A 160 -8.05 -16.27 12.41
C SER A 160 -8.83 -16.95 11.30
N ILE A 161 -8.35 -16.77 10.06
CA ILE A 161 -8.95 -17.37 8.87
C ILE A 161 -8.09 -18.57 8.46
N ASN A 162 -8.75 -19.65 8.09
CA ASN A 162 -8.08 -20.75 7.45
C ASN A 162 -8.04 -20.51 5.94
N LEU A 163 -6.84 -20.35 5.38
CA LEU A 163 -6.58 -20.15 3.94
C LEU A 163 -5.90 -21.39 3.33
N HIS A 164 -6.19 -22.58 3.84
CA HIS A 164 -5.57 -23.83 3.39
C HIS A 164 -6.52 -24.70 2.55
N ALA A 165 -7.70 -24.19 2.21
CA ALA A 165 -8.58 -24.90 1.31
C ALA A 165 -7.91 -25.09 -0.07
N LYS A 166 -8.22 -26.18 -0.78
CA LYS A 166 -7.69 -26.45 -2.11
C LYS A 166 -7.90 -25.27 -3.07
N SER A 167 -9.03 -24.57 -2.97
CA SER A 167 -9.33 -23.36 -3.73
C SER A 167 -8.34 -22.22 -3.43
N ASP A 168 -7.97 -22.01 -2.16
CA ASP A 168 -7.04 -20.94 -1.78
C ASP A 168 -5.63 -21.19 -2.35
N VAL A 169 -5.20 -22.45 -2.35
CA VAL A 169 -3.91 -22.87 -2.95
C VAL A 169 -3.93 -22.63 -4.46
N ILE A 170 -5.00 -23.04 -5.14
CA ILE A 170 -5.16 -22.84 -6.60
C ILE A 170 -5.16 -21.34 -6.92
N ASP A 171 -5.90 -20.53 -6.17
CA ASP A 171 -5.96 -19.08 -6.36
C ASP A 171 -4.60 -18.42 -6.14
N THR A 172 -3.85 -18.90 -5.16
CA THR A 172 -2.50 -18.41 -4.88
C THR A 172 -1.53 -18.79 -6.00
N ALA A 173 -1.58 -20.03 -6.51
CA ALA A 173 -0.77 -20.45 -7.64
C ALA A 173 -1.12 -19.65 -8.91
N LEU A 174 -2.42 -19.46 -9.17
CA LEU A 174 -2.89 -18.69 -10.33
C LEU A 174 -2.45 -17.22 -10.25
N ARG A 175 -2.54 -16.57 -9.06
CA ARG A 175 -2.00 -15.22 -8.84
C ARG A 175 -0.51 -15.16 -9.13
N THR A 176 0.24 -16.14 -8.64
CA THR A 176 1.70 -16.19 -8.85
C THR A 176 2.04 -16.32 -10.33
N ILE A 177 1.35 -17.17 -11.06
CA ILE A 177 1.53 -17.31 -12.52
C ILE A 177 1.19 -15.99 -13.23
N CYS A 178 0.08 -15.35 -12.88
CA CYS A 178 -0.30 -14.07 -13.48
C CYS A 178 0.76 -12.98 -13.19
N VAL A 179 1.27 -12.90 -11.95
CA VAL A 179 2.33 -11.95 -11.62
C VAL A 179 3.64 -12.28 -12.34
N ALA A 180 3.98 -13.54 -12.51
CA ALA A 180 5.15 -13.95 -13.30
C ALA A 180 5.03 -13.48 -14.76
N VAL A 181 3.89 -13.73 -15.40
CA VAL A 181 3.68 -13.30 -16.80
C VAL A 181 3.66 -11.79 -16.94
N VAL A 182 2.82 -11.11 -16.17
CA VAL A 182 2.69 -9.63 -16.23
C VAL A 182 4.01 -8.95 -15.84
N GLY A 183 4.68 -9.47 -14.81
CA GLY A 183 5.96 -8.95 -14.33
C GLY A 183 7.08 -9.09 -15.36
N PHE A 184 7.13 -10.20 -16.07
CA PHE A 184 8.09 -10.40 -17.17
C PHE A 184 7.94 -9.29 -18.22
N PHE A 185 6.73 -9.09 -18.74
CA PHE A 185 6.48 -8.05 -19.74
C PHE A 185 6.68 -6.63 -19.20
N ALA A 186 6.28 -6.38 -17.97
CA ALA A 186 6.45 -5.06 -17.34
C ALA A 186 7.93 -4.68 -17.20
N ILE A 187 8.78 -5.60 -16.76
CA ILE A 187 10.22 -5.34 -16.59
C ILE A 187 10.92 -5.29 -17.94
N TRP A 188 10.61 -6.23 -18.85
CA TRP A 188 11.19 -6.27 -20.19
C TRP A 188 10.89 -5.00 -21.00
N SER A 189 9.68 -4.42 -20.87
CA SER A 189 9.28 -3.18 -21.54
C SER A 189 9.75 -1.91 -20.86
N GLY A 190 10.43 -1.98 -19.71
CA GLY A 190 10.81 -0.82 -18.89
C GLY A 190 9.65 -0.22 -18.05
N PHE A 191 8.48 -0.84 -18.06
CA PHE A 191 7.29 -0.41 -17.31
C PHE A 191 7.23 -1.06 -15.92
N LYS A 192 8.34 -1.10 -15.18
CA LYS A 192 8.44 -1.82 -13.90
C LYS A 192 7.39 -1.42 -12.87
N PHE A 193 6.91 -0.17 -12.87
CA PHE A 193 5.86 0.29 -11.96
C PHE A 193 4.45 -0.18 -12.36
N ALA A 194 4.25 -0.83 -13.52
CA ALA A 194 3.01 -1.52 -13.83
C ALA A 194 2.76 -2.73 -12.89
N ILE A 195 3.80 -3.22 -12.22
CA ILE A 195 3.72 -4.21 -11.12
C ILE A 195 4.19 -3.60 -9.79
N ALA A 196 3.98 -2.30 -9.58
CA ALA A 196 4.34 -1.63 -8.34
C ALA A 196 3.83 -2.42 -7.12
N PRO A 197 4.59 -2.46 -6.01
CA PRO A 197 4.24 -3.29 -4.85
C PRO A 197 2.79 -3.11 -4.36
N PRO A 198 2.23 -1.87 -4.27
CA PRO A 198 0.82 -1.71 -3.89
C PRO A 198 -0.17 -2.25 -4.93
N LEU A 199 0.23 -2.39 -6.22
CA LEU A 199 -0.62 -3.05 -7.22
C LEU A 199 -0.68 -4.56 -7.00
N LEU A 200 0.41 -5.18 -6.56
CA LEU A 200 0.43 -6.60 -6.17
C LEU A 200 -0.43 -6.86 -4.93
N VAL A 201 -0.47 -5.91 -3.99
CA VAL A 201 -1.45 -5.90 -2.88
C VAL A 201 -2.87 -5.83 -3.42
N ALA A 202 -3.15 -4.87 -4.31
CA ALA A 202 -4.46 -4.71 -4.94
C ALA A 202 -4.90 -5.99 -5.68
N PHE A 203 -3.99 -6.64 -6.42
CA PHE A 203 -4.27 -7.89 -7.10
C PHE A 203 -4.66 -9.01 -6.13
N THR A 204 -3.92 -9.14 -5.03
CA THR A 204 -4.23 -10.13 -3.99
C THR A 204 -5.59 -9.86 -3.34
N GLU A 205 -5.96 -8.59 -3.12
CA GLU A 205 -7.26 -8.22 -2.59
C GLU A 205 -8.38 -8.44 -3.61
N PHE A 206 -8.19 -8.05 -4.88
CA PHE A 206 -9.22 -8.14 -5.93
C PHE A 206 -9.48 -9.57 -6.37
N SER A 207 -8.51 -10.46 -6.27
CA SER A 207 -8.68 -11.89 -6.55
C SER A 207 -9.47 -12.64 -5.49
N ARG A 208 -9.72 -12.04 -4.31
CA ARG A 208 -10.46 -12.69 -3.23
C ARG A 208 -11.98 -12.69 -3.47
N PRO A 209 -12.70 -13.69 -2.92
CA PRO A 209 -14.16 -13.73 -2.98
C PRO A 209 -14.81 -12.47 -2.42
N LYS A 210 -15.92 -12.04 -3.03
CA LYS A 210 -16.75 -10.91 -2.56
C LYS A 210 -16.03 -9.56 -2.47
N ASN A 211 -14.94 -9.35 -3.21
CA ASN A 211 -14.23 -8.05 -3.22
C ASN A 211 -15.10 -6.96 -3.88
N LYS A 212 -15.37 -5.89 -3.12
CA LYS A 212 -16.27 -4.79 -3.56
C LYS A 212 -15.62 -3.90 -4.64
N ALA A 213 -14.30 -3.74 -4.63
CA ALA A 213 -13.58 -2.91 -5.60
C ALA A 213 -13.62 -3.54 -7.00
N ARG A 214 -13.50 -4.89 -7.09
CA ARG A 214 -13.65 -5.64 -8.34
C ARG A 214 -15.03 -5.47 -8.99
N ASN A 215 -16.07 -5.22 -8.20
CA ASN A 215 -17.44 -5.01 -8.70
C ASN A 215 -17.66 -3.60 -9.30
N LYS A 216 -16.70 -2.68 -9.10
CA LYS A 216 -16.72 -1.32 -9.66
C LYS A 216 -15.42 -1.04 -10.43
N PRO A 217 -15.11 -1.81 -11.49
CA PRO A 217 -13.76 -1.85 -12.09
C PRO A 217 -13.30 -0.48 -12.60
N VAL A 218 -14.11 0.20 -13.40
CA VAL A 218 -13.76 1.51 -13.96
C VAL A 218 -13.50 2.54 -12.85
N LYS A 219 -14.38 2.61 -11.85
CA LYS A 219 -14.22 3.54 -10.72
C LYS A 219 -12.96 3.24 -9.90
N THR A 220 -12.65 1.96 -9.72
CA THR A 220 -11.45 1.51 -8.99
C THR A 220 -10.18 1.86 -9.76
N VAL A 221 -10.13 1.56 -11.06
CA VAL A 221 -9.00 1.90 -11.94
C VAL A 221 -8.77 3.42 -11.95
N LEU A 222 -9.83 4.21 -12.18
CA LEU A 222 -9.74 5.67 -12.18
C LEU A 222 -9.26 6.22 -10.84
N LEU A 223 -9.81 5.76 -9.72
CA LEU A 223 -9.41 6.23 -8.40
C LEU A 223 -7.91 6.00 -8.16
N ILE A 224 -7.44 4.78 -8.40
CA ILE A 224 -6.03 4.40 -8.18
C ILE A 224 -5.11 5.23 -9.08
N THR A 225 -5.45 5.38 -10.36
CA THR A 225 -4.67 6.17 -11.31
C THR A 225 -4.64 7.65 -10.95
N VAL A 226 -5.78 8.24 -10.56
CA VAL A 226 -5.83 9.65 -10.13
C VAL A 226 -5.01 9.86 -8.85
N CYS A 227 -5.05 8.93 -7.90
CA CYS A 227 -4.22 9.03 -6.70
C CYS A 227 -2.72 8.97 -7.02
N ALA A 228 -2.29 8.09 -7.94
CA ALA A 228 -0.91 8.03 -8.42
C ALA A 228 -0.51 9.32 -9.17
N LEU A 229 -1.42 9.86 -9.99
CA LEU A 229 -1.21 11.13 -10.69
C LEU A 229 -1.05 12.30 -9.71
N VAL A 230 -1.90 12.40 -8.69
CA VAL A 230 -1.79 13.41 -7.63
C VAL A 230 -0.42 13.35 -6.95
N GLY A 231 0.05 12.15 -6.60
CA GLY A 231 1.38 11.96 -6.02
C GLY A 231 2.49 12.44 -6.96
N ALA A 232 2.47 11.97 -8.21
CA ALA A 232 3.49 12.33 -9.20
C ALA A 232 3.50 13.84 -9.51
N VAL A 233 2.34 14.46 -9.72
CA VAL A 233 2.22 15.90 -9.99
C VAL A 233 2.68 16.72 -8.79
N SER A 234 2.29 16.33 -7.57
CA SER A 234 2.75 17.04 -6.36
C SER A 234 4.26 17.00 -6.22
N ARG A 235 4.90 15.83 -6.43
CA ARG A 235 6.36 15.74 -6.41
C ARG A 235 7.00 16.54 -7.53
N TYR A 236 6.53 16.39 -8.77
CA TYR A 236 7.09 17.07 -9.92
C TYR A 236 7.02 18.59 -9.75
N VAL A 237 5.83 19.12 -9.44
CA VAL A 237 5.62 20.58 -9.34
C VAL A 237 6.26 21.16 -8.08
N LEU A 238 5.92 20.61 -6.89
CA LEU A 238 6.33 21.24 -5.64
C LEU A 238 7.79 20.97 -5.29
N ASN A 239 8.26 19.72 -5.46
CA ASN A 239 9.62 19.36 -5.06
C ASN A 239 10.63 19.57 -6.21
N MET A 240 10.37 18.98 -7.40
CA MET A 240 11.36 19.00 -8.48
C MET A 240 11.43 20.35 -9.22
N THR A 241 10.29 21.06 -9.41
CA THR A 241 10.26 22.32 -10.15
C THR A 241 10.41 23.53 -9.24
N LEU A 242 9.66 23.57 -8.12
CA LEU A 242 9.68 24.70 -7.18
C LEU A 242 10.75 24.57 -6.09
N GLY A 243 11.45 23.43 -5.98
CA GLY A 243 12.49 23.20 -4.97
C GLY A 243 11.99 23.16 -3.53
N LEU A 244 10.67 22.97 -3.32
CA LEU A 244 10.12 22.87 -1.97
C LEU A 244 10.50 21.52 -1.33
N PRO A 245 10.50 21.44 0.02
CA PRO A 245 10.73 20.19 0.73
C PRO A 245 9.85 19.05 0.24
N LEU A 246 10.40 17.83 0.16
CA LEU A 246 9.64 16.62 -0.22
C LEU A 246 8.44 16.40 0.71
N THR A 247 8.59 16.76 1.99
CA THR A 247 7.53 16.73 3.00
C THR A 247 6.31 17.56 2.57
N VAL A 248 6.52 18.74 1.96
CA VAL A 248 5.42 19.59 1.47
C VAL A 248 4.70 18.89 0.31
N ALA A 249 5.43 18.31 -0.62
CA ALA A 249 4.85 17.55 -1.73
C ALA A 249 4.05 16.33 -1.23
N ALA A 250 4.60 15.57 -0.29
CA ALA A 250 3.95 14.39 0.28
C ALA A 250 2.68 14.74 1.07
N LEU A 251 2.72 15.80 1.89
CA LEU A 251 1.54 16.28 2.64
C LEU A 251 0.45 16.77 1.70
N THR A 252 0.80 17.55 0.67
CA THR A 252 -0.16 18.03 -0.33
C THR A 252 -0.79 16.87 -1.08
N ALA A 253 0.02 15.93 -1.57
CA ALA A 253 -0.48 14.73 -2.26
C ALA A 253 -1.41 13.90 -1.37
N THR A 254 -1.01 13.70 -0.11
CA THR A 254 -1.82 12.94 0.87
C THR A 254 -3.14 13.66 1.18
N ALA A 255 -3.12 14.98 1.37
CA ALA A 255 -4.33 15.74 1.64
C ALA A 255 -5.33 15.64 0.49
N ILE A 256 -4.87 15.83 -0.76
CA ILE A 256 -5.71 15.70 -1.96
C ILE A 256 -6.24 14.26 -2.08
N MET A 257 -5.40 13.27 -1.92
CA MET A 257 -5.79 11.85 -1.95
C MET A 257 -6.86 11.54 -0.90
N LEU A 258 -6.70 12.02 0.34
CA LEU A 258 -7.69 11.81 1.40
C LEU A 258 -9.04 12.49 1.09
N VAL A 259 -9.02 13.68 0.47
CA VAL A 259 -10.24 14.35 -0.02
C VAL A 259 -10.92 13.51 -1.11
N ILE A 260 -10.16 12.97 -2.07
CA ILE A 260 -10.71 12.09 -3.12
C ILE A 260 -11.35 10.84 -2.51
N VAL A 261 -10.67 10.18 -1.57
CA VAL A 261 -11.19 9.00 -0.86
C VAL A 261 -12.47 9.34 -0.07
N TYR A 262 -12.48 10.50 0.60
CA TYR A 262 -13.66 10.97 1.34
C TYR A 262 -14.85 11.27 0.43
N CYS A 263 -14.64 11.96 -0.69
CA CYS A 263 -15.70 12.33 -1.63
C CYS A 263 -16.25 11.11 -2.39
N THR A 264 -15.39 10.20 -2.80
CA THR A 264 -15.79 8.98 -3.54
C THR A 264 -16.34 7.90 -2.63
N LYS A 265 -16.06 7.97 -1.33
CA LYS A 265 -16.33 6.92 -0.32
C LYS A 265 -15.77 5.55 -0.72
N MET A 266 -14.70 5.56 -1.52
CA MET A 266 -13.99 4.37 -1.95
C MET A 266 -12.67 4.26 -1.18
N TYR A 267 -12.73 3.54 -0.07
CA TYR A 267 -11.57 3.31 0.78
C TYR A 267 -10.76 2.13 0.24
N ILE A 268 -9.89 2.42 -0.72
CA ILE A 268 -9.00 1.44 -1.37
C ILE A 268 -7.58 1.71 -0.89
N PRO A 269 -7.07 0.92 0.09
CA PRO A 269 -5.78 1.18 0.72
C PRO A 269 -4.60 1.31 -0.26
N PRO A 270 -4.47 0.48 -1.31
CA PRO A 270 -3.40 0.63 -2.29
C PRO A 270 -3.33 2.00 -2.96
N ALA A 271 -4.44 2.72 -3.10
CA ALA A 271 -4.44 4.07 -3.67
C ALA A 271 -3.58 5.05 -2.85
N GLY A 272 -3.63 4.95 -1.52
CA GLY A 272 -2.78 5.74 -0.63
C GLY A 272 -1.30 5.43 -0.80
N ALA A 273 -0.93 4.15 -0.79
CA ALA A 273 0.46 3.76 -0.99
C ALA A 273 1.02 4.22 -2.34
N LEU A 274 0.22 4.11 -3.42
CA LEU A 274 0.62 4.59 -4.75
C LEU A 274 0.81 6.11 -4.81
N THR A 275 0.05 6.88 -4.01
CA THR A 275 0.26 8.33 -3.90
C THR A 275 1.64 8.64 -3.32
N ILE A 276 2.06 7.95 -2.27
CA ILE A 276 3.35 8.20 -1.59
C ILE A 276 4.51 7.52 -2.29
N LEU A 277 4.29 6.40 -2.98
CA LEU A 277 5.35 5.73 -3.74
C LEU A 277 6.01 6.67 -4.75
N SER A 278 5.26 7.63 -5.32
CA SER A 278 5.82 8.65 -6.21
C SER A 278 6.93 9.47 -5.57
N MET A 279 7.02 9.56 -4.24
CA MET A 279 8.04 10.34 -3.53
C MET A 279 9.42 9.69 -3.52
N ILE A 280 9.49 8.37 -3.73
CA ILE A 280 10.75 7.60 -3.63
C ILE A 280 11.23 7.01 -4.96
N ILE A 281 10.39 6.99 -6.00
CA ILE A 281 10.80 6.47 -7.31
C ILE A 281 11.86 7.38 -7.94
N PRO A 282 12.70 6.88 -8.89
CA PRO A 282 13.66 7.70 -9.61
C PRO A 282 13.00 8.91 -10.30
N SER A 283 13.67 10.05 -10.30
CA SER A 283 13.11 11.32 -10.81
C SER A 283 12.67 11.25 -12.28
N GLU A 284 13.41 10.53 -13.11
CA GLU A 284 13.11 10.28 -14.51
C GLU A 284 11.81 9.48 -14.73
N SER A 285 11.42 8.70 -13.72
CA SER A 285 10.20 7.87 -13.78
C SER A 285 8.93 8.60 -13.36
N VAL A 286 9.05 9.77 -12.69
CA VAL A 286 7.90 10.44 -12.04
C VAL A 286 6.80 10.78 -13.04
N LEU A 287 7.13 11.29 -14.22
CA LEU A 287 6.14 11.68 -15.23
C LEU A 287 5.45 10.48 -15.88
N LEU A 288 6.16 9.37 -16.09
CA LEU A 288 5.61 8.14 -16.67
C LEU A 288 4.90 7.26 -15.65
N TYR A 289 5.16 7.49 -14.36
CA TYR A 289 4.62 6.68 -13.27
C TYR A 289 3.08 6.54 -13.30
N PRO A 290 2.26 7.61 -13.46
CA PRO A 290 0.82 7.47 -13.49
C PRO A 290 0.32 6.60 -14.66
N LEU A 291 1.00 6.67 -15.81
CA LEU A 291 0.69 5.83 -16.97
C LEU A 291 1.01 4.36 -16.70
N GLN A 292 2.16 4.08 -16.09
CA GLN A 292 2.54 2.72 -15.70
C GLN A 292 1.52 2.13 -14.70
N ILE A 293 1.08 2.94 -13.71
CA ILE A 293 0.04 2.53 -12.77
C ILE A 293 -1.29 2.28 -13.49
N LEU A 294 -1.70 3.15 -14.43
CA LEU A 294 -2.93 2.95 -15.20
C LEU A 294 -2.91 1.61 -15.96
N VAL A 295 -1.83 1.33 -16.67
CA VAL A 295 -1.66 0.06 -17.40
C VAL A 295 -1.69 -1.12 -16.43
N GLY A 296 -0.91 -1.06 -15.36
CA GLY A 296 -0.82 -2.12 -14.36
C GLY A 296 -2.17 -2.42 -13.71
N ILE A 297 -2.87 -1.39 -13.22
CA ILE A 297 -4.16 -1.61 -12.56
C ILE A 297 -5.25 -2.05 -13.54
N ALA A 298 -5.23 -1.60 -14.79
CA ALA A 298 -6.18 -2.05 -15.79
C ALA A 298 -6.00 -3.54 -16.11
N VAL A 299 -4.75 -3.99 -16.30
CA VAL A 299 -4.41 -5.41 -16.53
C VAL A 299 -4.78 -6.25 -15.32
N ILE A 300 -4.39 -5.85 -14.11
CA ILE A 300 -4.71 -6.54 -12.85
C ILE A 300 -6.22 -6.65 -12.65
N MET A 301 -6.97 -5.58 -12.91
CA MET A 301 -8.42 -5.57 -12.78
C MET A 301 -9.08 -6.51 -13.80
N LEU A 302 -8.60 -6.52 -15.06
CA LEU A 302 -9.08 -7.42 -16.10
C LEU A 302 -8.86 -8.88 -15.70
N ILE A 303 -7.62 -9.24 -15.31
CA ILE A 303 -7.26 -10.58 -14.86
C ILE A 303 -8.13 -10.99 -13.66
N SER A 304 -8.29 -10.11 -12.67
CA SER A 304 -9.09 -10.38 -11.48
C SER A 304 -10.55 -10.67 -11.82
N ARG A 305 -11.10 -10.02 -12.84
CA ARG A 305 -12.46 -10.27 -13.31
C ARG A 305 -12.59 -11.54 -14.12
N LEU A 306 -11.63 -11.84 -14.99
CA LEU A 306 -11.72 -13.01 -15.87
C LEU A 306 -11.48 -14.32 -15.11
N LEU A 307 -10.51 -14.35 -14.21
CA LEU A 307 -10.05 -15.59 -13.58
C LEU A 307 -10.65 -15.85 -12.20
N PHE A 308 -11.06 -14.81 -11.46
CA PHE A 308 -11.48 -14.93 -10.05
C PHE A 308 -12.96 -14.55 -9.79
N MET A 309 -13.76 -14.26 -10.82
CA MET A 309 -15.18 -13.89 -10.64
C MET A 309 -16.11 -15.04 -10.28
N LYS A 310 -15.71 -16.26 -10.52
CA LYS A 310 -16.56 -17.46 -10.29
C LYS A 310 -16.60 -17.93 -8.82
N GLN A 311 -16.07 -17.12 -7.91
CA GLN A 311 -15.99 -17.49 -6.48
C GLN A 311 -16.87 -16.62 -5.59
#